data_686eb96a5670c8dcc51da7aa67e75806
#
_entry.id   686eb96a5670c8dcc51da7aa67e75806
#
_cell.length_a   1.000
_cell.length_b   1.000
_cell.length_c   1.000
_cell.angle_alpha   90.00
_cell.angle_beta   90.00
_cell.angle_gamma   90.00
#
_symmetry.space_group_name_H-M   'P 1'
#
loop_
_entity.id
_entity.type
_entity.pdbx_description
1 polymer ?
#
loop_
_entity_poly.entity_id
_entity_poly.type
_entity_poly.pdbx_seq_one_letter_code
_entity_poly.pdbx_strand_id
1 'polypeptide(L)'
;MVVPGIVLFDDVNAEHWAKRIIRDSNREIITSQTGKAMRKVAFICMHNSCRSQIAEALGKHLRGTDCDFYSAGVETKPQINQDAVRLTKELYGIDMENTQYSKLISDIPKPDTAISMGCDVGCPYIGKAFDDNWNLPDPTGHNDEAFIDVIRRIEENIMKL
;
A
#
# COMPACT_ATOMS: atom_id res chain seq x y z
N MET A 1 15.72 -33.79 -16.39
CA MET A 1 16.61 -32.63 -16.42
C MET A 1 16.47 -31.83 -15.16
N VAL A 2 17.53 -31.63 -14.41
CA VAL A 2 17.48 -30.84 -13.19
C VAL A 2 17.45 -29.38 -13.58
N VAL A 3 16.39 -28.68 -13.19
CA VAL A 3 16.28 -27.23 -13.41
C VAL A 3 17.19 -26.54 -12.38
N PRO A 4 18.20 -25.79 -12.82
CA PRO A 4 19.03 -25.04 -11.88
C PRO A 4 18.17 -24.07 -11.06
N GLY A 5 18.34 -24.09 -9.76
CA GLY A 5 17.62 -23.18 -8.87
C GLY A 5 16.37 -23.76 -8.22
N ILE A 6 16.09 -25.05 -8.39
CA ILE A 6 15.12 -25.69 -7.50
C ILE A 6 15.81 -25.83 -6.15
N VAL A 7 15.55 -24.90 -5.28
CA VAL A 7 15.93 -24.98 -3.89
C VAL A 7 14.82 -25.77 -3.20
N LEU A 8 15.18 -26.69 -2.34
CA LEU A 8 14.21 -27.35 -1.48
C LEU A 8 13.68 -26.30 -0.49
N PHE A 9 12.58 -25.68 -0.87
CA PHE A 9 11.85 -24.84 0.06
C PHE A 9 11.08 -25.73 1.02
N ASP A 10 10.95 -25.31 2.26
CA ASP A 10 9.93 -25.89 3.10
C ASP A 10 8.56 -25.61 2.47
N ASP A 11 7.58 -26.44 2.73
CA ASP A 11 6.27 -26.39 2.07
C ASP A 11 5.58 -25.01 2.19
N VAL A 12 5.84 -24.31 3.26
CA VAL A 12 5.25 -23.00 3.54
C VAL A 12 5.80 -21.94 2.57
N ASN A 13 7.10 -21.96 2.33
CA ASN A 13 7.74 -21.02 1.43
C ASN A 13 7.42 -21.30 -0.03
N ALA A 14 7.34 -22.57 -0.43
CA ALA A 14 7.00 -22.97 -1.78
C ALA A 14 5.61 -22.44 -2.21
N GLU A 15 4.62 -22.56 -1.34
CA GLU A 15 3.27 -22.06 -1.60
C GLU A 15 3.23 -20.53 -1.72
N HIS A 16 3.95 -19.85 -0.87
CA HIS A 16 4.04 -18.38 -0.92
C HIS A 16 4.65 -17.90 -2.24
N TRP A 17 5.76 -18.50 -2.66
CA TRP A 17 6.42 -18.15 -3.92
C TRP A 17 5.57 -18.50 -5.14
N ALA A 18 4.90 -19.63 -5.13
CA ALA A 18 4.00 -20.03 -6.22
C ALA A 18 2.85 -19.03 -6.40
N LYS A 19 2.23 -18.60 -5.31
CA LYS A 19 1.18 -17.58 -5.34
C LYS A 19 1.67 -16.24 -5.89
N ARG A 20 2.89 -15.84 -5.52
CA ARG A 20 3.51 -14.62 -6.02
C ARG A 20 3.79 -14.67 -7.52
N ILE A 21 4.37 -15.76 -8.00
CA ILE A 21 4.67 -15.95 -9.43
C ILE A 21 3.39 -15.93 -10.26
N ILE A 22 2.35 -16.63 -9.83
CA ILE A 22 1.05 -16.64 -10.52
C ILE A 22 0.44 -15.24 -10.55
N ARG A 23 0.55 -14.50 -9.47
CA ARG A 23 0.03 -13.12 -9.39
C ARG A 23 0.72 -12.21 -10.39
N ASP A 24 2.05 -12.24 -10.45
CA ASP A 24 2.83 -11.41 -11.37
C ASP A 24 2.58 -11.80 -12.82
N SER A 25 2.51 -13.09 -13.12
CA SER A 25 2.20 -13.60 -14.45
C SER A 25 0.79 -13.19 -14.91
N ASN A 26 -0.19 -13.28 -14.03
CA ASN A 26 -1.55 -12.86 -14.34
C ASN A 26 -1.64 -11.35 -14.59
N ARG A 27 -0.87 -10.55 -13.85
CA ARG A 27 -0.79 -9.11 -14.06
C ARG A 27 -0.29 -8.77 -15.47
N GLU A 28 0.80 -9.40 -15.90
CA GLU A 28 1.35 -9.19 -17.24
C GLU A 28 0.39 -9.63 -18.34
N ILE A 29 -0.24 -10.80 -18.17
CA ILE A 29 -1.21 -11.34 -19.13
C ILE A 29 -2.41 -10.41 -19.26
N ILE A 30 -2.97 -9.95 -18.16
CA ILE A 30 -4.12 -9.04 -18.16
C ILE A 30 -3.77 -7.74 -18.88
N THR A 31 -2.61 -7.14 -18.58
CA THR A 31 -2.16 -5.91 -19.21
C THR A 31 -1.95 -6.10 -20.72
N SER A 32 -1.34 -7.20 -21.14
CA SER A 32 -1.07 -7.46 -22.56
C SER A 32 -2.33 -7.79 -23.36
N GLN A 33 -3.30 -8.50 -22.76
CA GLN A 33 -4.53 -8.90 -23.45
C GLN A 33 -5.55 -7.77 -23.59
N THR A 34 -5.65 -6.92 -22.58
CA THR A 34 -6.66 -5.85 -22.58
C THR A 34 -6.11 -4.52 -23.10
N GLY A 35 -4.79 -4.35 -23.13
CA GLY A 35 -4.15 -3.07 -23.46
C GLY A 35 -4.57 -1.94 -22.52
N LYS A 36 -5.26 -2.26 -21.43
CA LYS A 36 -5.81 -1.30 -20.49
C LYS A 36 -4.86 -1.11 -19.32
N ALA A 37 -4.44 0.14 -19.09
CA ALA A 37 -3.66 0.49 -17.92
C ALA A 37 -4.43 0.17 -16.63
N MET A 38 -3.72 -0.29 -15.60
CA MET A 38 -4.33 -0.55 -14.32
C MET A 38 -4.81 0.76 -13.67
N ARG A 39 -5.91 0.68 -12.94
CA ARG A 39 -6.44 1.82 -12.19
C ARG A 39 -5.42 2.24 -11.13
N LYS A 40 -5.12 3.54 -11.09
CA LYS A 40 -4.20 4.13 -10.13
C LYS A 40 -4.97 4.64 -8.92
N VAL A 41 -4.67 4.11 -7.76
CA VAL A 41 -5.29 4.49 -6.49
C VAL A 41 -4.23 5.16 -5.62
N ALA A 42 -4.49 6.37 -5.17
CA ALA A 42 -3.57 7.10 -4.30
C ALA A 42 -4.20 7.35 -2.93
N PHE A 43 -3.42 7.07 -1.90
CA PHE A 43 -3.77 7.35 -0.51
C PHE A 43 -3.03 8.61 -0.06
N ILE A 44 -3.78 9.60 0.39
CA ILE A 44 -3.25 10.93 0.69
C ILE A 44 -3.43 11.25 2.17
N CYS A 45 -2.36 11.70 2.81
CA CYS A 45 -2.40 12.26 4.15
C CYS A 45 -1.47 13.48 4.24
N MET A 46 -1.33 14.09 5.40
CA MET A 46 -0.53 15.32 5.54
C MET A 46 0.96 15.05 5.29
N HIS A 47 1.56 14.07 5.98
CA HIS A 47 3.02 13.86 5.98
C HIS A 47 3.47 12.63 5.20
N ASN A 48 2.57 11.80 4.73
CA ASN A 48 2.92 10.52 4.06
C ASN A 48 3.92 9.67 4.86
N SER A 49 3.69 9.52 6.16
CA SER A 49 4.61 8.81 7.03
C SER A 49 4.00 7.64 7.80
N CYS A 50 2.68 7.55 7.92
CA CYS A 50 2.02 6.49 8.68
C CYS A 50 0.85 5.88 7.93
N ARG A 51 -0.37 6.40 8.07
CA ARG A 51 -1.60 5.81 7.54
C ARG A 51 -1.56 5.57 6.04
N SER A 52 -1.16 6.54 5.25
CA SER A 52 -1.09 6.41 3.80
C SER A 52 0.00 5.43 3.35
N GLN A 53 1.10 5.33 4.08
CA GLN A 53 2.15 4.34 3.82
C GLN A 53 1.67 2.92 4.08
N ILE A 54 0.96 2.70 5.16
CA ILE A 54 0.33 1.40 5.48
C ILE A 54 -0.66 1.03 4.37
N ALA A 55 -1.49 1.97 3.95
CA ALA A 55 -2.48 1.74 2.89
C ALA A 55 -1.82 1.37 1.55
N GLU A 56 -0.75 2.05 1.16
CA GLU A 56 0.02 1.70 -0.04
C GLU A 56 0.58 0.28 0.05
N ALA A 57 1.21 -0.06 1.17
CA ALA A 57 1.78 -1.39 1.39
C ALA A 57 0.73 -2.49 1.33
N LEU A 58 -0.37 -2.33 2.03
CA LEU A 58 -1.46 -3.31 2.04
C LEU A 58 -2.19 -3.39 0.71
N GLY A 59 -2.39 -2.27 0.02
CA GLY A 59 -2.98 -2.25 -1.32
C GLY A 59 -2.17 -3.09 -2.30
N LYS A 60 -0.87 -2.86 -2.34
CA LYS A 60 0.06 -3.64 -3.19
C LYS A 60 0.08 -5.12 -2.81
N HIS A 61 0.04 -5.42 -1.52
CA HIS A 61 0.08 -6.80 -1.03
C HIS A 61 -1.22 -7.55 -1.32
N LEU A 62 -2.36 -6.93 -1.07
CA LEU A 62 -3.67 -7.58 -1.16
C LEU A 62 -4.29 -7.51 -2.55
N ARG A 63 -4.10 -6.41 -3.27
CA ARG A 63 -4.77 -6.15 -4.55
C ARG A 63 -3.85 -5.57 -5.63
N GLY A 64 -2.56 -5.83 -5.55
CA GLY A 64 -1.59 -5.35 -6.53
C GLY A 64 -1.76 -5.92 -7.95
N THR A 65 -2.62 -6.91 -8.15
CA THR A 65 -3.01 -7.42 -9.47
C THR A 65 -4.16 -6.64 -10.10
N ASP A 66 -4.94 -5.93 -9.28
CA ASP A 66 -6.13 -5.20 -9.73
C ASP A 66 -5.85 -3.73 -9.99
N CYS A 67 -5.01 -3.13 -9.16
CA CYS A 67 -4.74 -1.71 -9.18
C CYS A 67 -3.27 -1.42 -8.91
N ASP A 68 -2.79 -0.27 -9.38
CA ASP A 68 -1.53 0.32 -8.95
C ASP A 68 -1.80 1.25 -7.76
N PHE A 69 -1.09 1.02 -6.67
CA PHE A 69 -1.27 1.77 -5.43
C PHE A 69 -0.11 2.72 -5.17
N TYR A 70 -0.45 3.92 -4.76
CA TYR A 70 0.49 4.99 -4.42
C TYR A 70 0.07 5.64 -3.12
N SER A 71 1.01 6.31 -2.47
CA SER A 71 0.73 7.20 -1.36
C SER A 71 1.51 8.49 -1.49
N ALA A 72 0.99 9.57 -0.95
CA ALA A 72 1.66 10.87 -0.98
C ALA A 72 1.14 11.77 0.12
N GLY A 73 1.87 12.85 0.36
CA GLY A 73 1.50 13.88 1.33
C GLY A 73 1.69 15.28 0.81
N VAL A 74 1.23 16.24 1.59
CA VAL A 74 1.49 17.67 1.35
C VAL A 74 2.93 18.00 1.74
N GLU A 75 3.40 17.36 2.78
CA GLU A 75 4.75 17.46 3.32
C GLU A 75 5.37 16.06 3.42
N THR A 76 6.68 16.00 3.49
CA THR A 76 7.40 14.73 3.68
C THR A 76 8.03 14.65 5.05
N LYS A 77 8.31 13.44 5.50
CA LYS A 77 9.11 13.13 6.68
C LYS A 77 10.39 12.41 6.25
N PRO A 78 11.50 12.55 6.99
CA PRO A 78 12.74 11.84 6.67
C PRO A 78 12.59 10.31 6.70
N GLN A 79 11.68 9.82 7.52
CA GLN A 79 11.44 8.39 7.71
C GLN A 79 9.94 8.08 7.78
N ILE A 80 9.58 6.89 7.36
CA ILE A 80 8.27 6.31 7.65
C ILE A 80 8.19 6.06 9.16
N ASN A 81 7.00 6.18 9.72
CA ASN A 81 6.76 5.89 11.14
C ASN A 81 7.25 4.48 11.48
N GLN A 82 8.17 4.37 12.45
CA GLN A 82 8.85 3.11 12.74
C GLN A 82 7.95 2.05 13.39
N ASP A 83 6.92 2.46 14.11
CA ASP A 83 5.92 1.52 14.62
C ASP A 83 5.07 0.95 13.48
N ALA A 84 4.72 1.79 12.49
CA ALA A 84 4.04 1.33 11.30
C ALA A 84 4.89 0.32 10.50
N VAL A 85 6.18 0.61 10.32
CA VAL A 85 7.14 -0.31 9.67
C VAL A 85 7.20 -1.64 10.39
N ARG A 86 7.41 -1.60 11.70
CA ARG A 86 7.54 -2.80 12.54
C ARG A 86 6.29 -3.67 12.50
N LEU A 87 5.13 -3.09 12.75
CA LEU A 87 3.87 -3.83 12.83
C LEU A 87 3.41 -4.37 11.47
N THR A 88 3.61 -3.61 10.39
CA THR A 88 3.30 -4.10 9.05
C THR A 88 4.19 -5.28 8.67
N LYS A 89 5.45 -5.27 9.10
CA LYS A 89 6.36 -6.40 8.91
C LYS A 89 5.95 -7.61 9.74
N GLU A 90 5.61 -7.42 10.99
CA GLU A 90 5.16 -8.51 11.88
C GLU A 90 3.87 -9.15 11.41
N LEU A 91 2.90 -8.37 10.97
CA LEU A 91 1.57 -8.86 10.60
C LEU A 91 1.48 -9.39 9.17
N TYR A 92 2.23 -8.83 8.23
CA TYR A 92 2.11 -9.16 6.79
C TYR A 92 3.42 -9.58 6.14
N GLY A 93 4.55 -9.46 6.83
CA GLY A 93 5.87 -9.72 6.25
C GLY A 93 6.33 -8.66 5.22
N ILE A 94 5.74 -7.49 5.24
CA ILE A 94 6.06 -6.40 4.32
C ILE A 94 7.13 -5.50 4.94
N ASP A 95 8.22 -5.29 4.24
CA ASP A 95 9.27 -4.35 4.64
C ASP A 95 9.08 -3.02 3.90
N MET A 96 8.34 -2.10 4.51
CA MET A 96 8.04 -0.81 3.91
C MET A 96 9.27 0.07 3.71
N GLU A 97 10.29 -0.02 4.54
CA GLU A 97 11.50 0.80 4.41
C GLU A 97 12.28 0.49 3.14
N ASN A 98 12.24 -0.77 2.68
CA ASN A 98 12.93 -1.17 1.45
C ASN A 98 12.13 -0.89 0.18
N THR A 99 10.83 -0.65 0.28
CA THR A 99 9.94 -0.54 -0.87
C THR A 99 9.27 0.82 -1.02
N GLN A 100 9.24 1.62 0.04
CA GLN A 100 8.49 2.86 0.10
C GLN A 100 9.29 3.96 0.78
N TYR A 101 8.91 5.20 0.52
CA TYR A 101 9.48 6.38 1.15
C TYR A 101 8.42 7.49 1.20
N SER A 102 8.59 8.44 2.10
CA SER A 102 7.72 9.62 2.21
C SER A 102 7.90 10.52 0.98
N LYS A 103 6.82 10.89 0.31
CA LYS A 103 6.86 11.63 -0.95
C LYS A 103 5.69 12.61 -1.08
N LEU A 104 5.87 13.58 -1.95
CA LEU A 104 4.89 14.61 -2.23
C LEU A 104 3.87 14.12 -3.28
N ILE A 105 2.72 14.78 -3.30
CA ILE A 105 1.67 14.55 -4.32
C ILE A 105 2.23 14.72 -5.74
N SER A 106 3.14 15.67 -5.94
CA SER A 106 3.79 15.91 -7.23
C SER A 106 4.74 14.79 -7.67
N ASP A 107 5.12 13.88 -6.76
CA ASP A 107 6.06 12.78 -7.04
C ASP A 107 5.35 11.50 -7.51
N ILE A 108 4.04 11.46 -7.48
CA ILE A 108 3.24 10.31 -7.92
C ILE A 108 2.49 10.62 -9.21
N PRO A 109 2.14 9.58 -10.01
CA PRO A 109 1.28 9.78 -11.16
C PRO A 109 -0.09 10.31 -10.75
N LYS A 110 -0.76 11.02 -11.67
CA LYS A 110 -2.13 11.46 -11.42
C LYS A 110 -3.03 10.26 -11.17
N PRO A 111 -3.65 10.16 -9.99
CA PRO A 111 -4.47 9.00 -9.66
C PRO A 111 -5.83 9.05 -10.36
N ASP A 112 -6.37 7.86 -10.64
CA ASP A 112 -7.76 7.71 -11.07
C ASP A 112 -8.70 7.79 -9.87
N THR A 113 -8.25 7.29 -8.73
CA THR A 113 -8.97 7.32 -7.46
C THR A 113 -8.07 7.90 -6.38
N ALA A 114 -8.50 8.93 -5.69
CA ALA A 114 -7.77 9.55 -4.61
C ALA A 114 -8.56 9.44 -3.31
N ILE A 115 -7.93 8.87 -2.29
CA ILE A 115 -8.54 8.58 -0.98
C ILE A 115 -7.78 9.34 0.10
N SER A 116 -8.51 10.14 0.87
CA SER A 116 -7.96 10.80 2.06
C SER A 116 -7.96 9.82 3.23
N MET A 117 -6.88 9.81 3.99
CA MET A 117 -6.79 9.00 5.22
C MET A 117 -7.45 9.65 6.43
N GLY A 118 -7.86 10.87 6.29
CA GLY A 118 -8.38 11.70 7.36
C GLY A 118 -7.49 12.93 7.57
N CYS A 119 -8.09 14.11 7.48
CA CYS A 119 -7.41 15.39 7.66
C CYS A 119 -8.14 16.18 8.72
N ASP A 120 -7.48 16.44 9.85
CA ASP A 120 -8.07 17.22 10.94
C ASP A 120 -8.22 18.71 10.58
N VAL A 121 -7.48 19.19 9.60
CA VAL A 121 -7.40 20.61 9.22
C VAL A 121 -7.64 20.82 7.71
N GLY A 122 -8.63 20.13 7.17
CA GLY A 122 -8.94 20.21 5.74
C GLY A 122 -7.99 19.41 4.86
N CYS A 123 -8.53 18.70 3.90
CA CYS A 123 -7.74 17.93 2.96
C CYS A 123 -7.06 18.85 1.95
N PRO A 124 -5.81 18.54 1.54
CA PRO A 124 -5.12 19.33 0.53
C PRO A 124 -5.83 19.23 -0.82
N TYR A 125 -5.72 20.28 -1.61
CA TYR A 125 -6.17 20.22 -3.00
C TYR A 125 -5.14 19.49 -3.86
N ILE A 126 -5.57 18.42 -4.51
CA ILE A 126 -4.71 17.55 -5.34
C ILE A 126 -4.99 17.69 -6.84
N GLY A 127 -5.66 18.77 -7.27
CA GLY A 127 -6.08 18.96 -8.65
C GLY A 127 -7.45 18.36 -8.97
N LYS A 128 -8.06 17.66 -8.04
CA LYS A 128 -9.42 17.10 -8.11
C LYS A 128 -9.98 16.90 -6.70
N ALA A 129 -11.28 16.68 -6.60
CA ALA A 129 -11.89 16.29 -5.32
C ALA A 129 -11.48 14.87 -4.95
N PHE A 130 -11.42 14.58 -3.65
CA PHE A 130 -11.23 13.21 -3.17
C PHE A 130 -12.44 12.35 -3.51
N ASP A 131 -12.18 11.13 -3.94
CA ASP A 131 -13.24 10.16 -4.24
C ASP A 131 -13.81 9.54 -2.96
N ASP A 132 -12.99 9.43 -1.92
CA ASP A 132 -13.38 8.90 -0.62
C ASP A 132 -12.52 9.49 0.50
N ASN A 133 -13.03 9.44 1.70
CA ASN A 133 -12.31 9.80 2.93
C ASN A 133 -12.53 8.69 3.96
N TRP A 134 -11.46 7.98 4.29
CA TRP A 134 -11.54 6.88 5.26
C TRP A 134 -11.58 7.35 6.71
N ASN A 135 -11.27 8.62 6.95
CA ASN A 135 -11.37 9.26 8.26
C ASN A 135 -10.78 8.41 9.40
N LEU A 136 -9.56 7.91 9.18
CA LEU A 136 -8.87 7.06 10.14
C LEU A 136 -8.22 7.89 11.24
N PRO A 137 -8.26 7.45 12.50
CA PRO A 137 -7.51 8.10 13.56
C PRO A 137 -6.01 7.98 13.30
N ASP A 138 -5.24 8.97 13.72
CA ASP A 138 -3.78 8.93 13.63
C ASP A 138 -3.21 8.17 14.82
N PRO A 139 -2.59 6.99 14.62
CA PRO A 139 -2.06 6.19 15.71
C PRO A 139 -0.68 6.66 16.20
N THR A 140 -0.07 7.64 15.54
CA THR A 140 1.26 8.15 15.89
C THR A 140 1.35 8.55 17.36
N GLY A 141 2.32 8.01 18.07
CA GLY A 141 2.51 8.27 19.50
C GLY A 141 1.62 7.46 20.44
N HIS A 142 0.76 6.60 19.89
CA HIS A 142 -0.09 5.70 20.66
C HIS A 142 0.51 4.30 20.72
N ASN A 143 -0.16 3.38 21.45
CA ASN A 143 0.29 1.99 21.61
C ASN A 143 0.08 1.13 20.37
N ASP A 144 0.58 -0.09 20.39
CA ASP A 144 0.46 -1.04 19.28
C ASP A 144 -0.99 -1.36 18.94
N GLU A 145 -1.87 -1.42 19.92
CA GLU A 145 -3.30 -1.70 19.69
C GLU A 145 -3.95 -0.63 18.80
N ALA A 146 -3.58 0.63 18.99
CA ALA A 146 -4.07 1.74 18.15
C ALA A 146 -3.59 1.58 16.69
N PHE A 147 -2.33 1.19 16.49
CA PHE A 147 -1.80 0.88 15.16
C PHE A 147 -2.50 -0.31 14.52
N ILE A 148 -2.67 -1.38 15.27
CA ILE A 148 -3.31 -2.61 14.79
C ILE A 148 -4.76 -2.33 14.37
N ASP A 149 -5.50 -1.54 15.14
CA ASP A 149 -6.85 -1.14 14.79
C ASP A 149 -6.90 -0.37 13.45
N VAL A 150 -6.00 0.59 13.26
CA VAL A 150 -5.90 1.35 12.02
C VAL A 150 -5.51 0.44 10.85
N ILE A 151 -4.54 -0.43 11.03
CA ILE A 151 -4.10 -1.40 10.01
C ILE A 151 -5.27 -2.29 9.57
N ARG A 152 -6.04 -2.80 10.53
CA ARG A 152 -7.22 -3.64 10.27
C ARG A 152 -8.30 -2.89 9.49
N ARG A 153 -8.59 -1.66 9.84
CA ARG A 153 -9.55 -0.81 9.11
C ARG A 153 -9.08 -0.52 7.68
N ILE A 154 -7.79 -0.28 7.50
CA ILE A 154 -7.20 -0.09 6.17
C ILE A 154 -7.37 -1.36 5.33
N GLU A 155 -7.05 -2.52 5.87
CA GLU A 155 -7.24 -3.80 5.19
C GLU A 155 -8.70 -4.00 4.74
N GLU A 156 -9.64 -3.81 5.64
CA GLU A 156 -11.07 -3.93 5.34
C GLU A 156 -11.51 -2.98 4.21
N ASN A 157 -11.04 -1.75 4.24
CA ASN A 157 -11.38 -0.76 3.24
C ASN A 157 -10.74 -1.07 1.87
N ILE A 158 -9.51 -1.56 1.85
CA ILE A 158 -8.84 -1.99 0.61
C ILE A 158 -9.61 -3.14 -0.05
N MET A 159 -10.10 -4.09 0.73
CA MET A 159 -10.86 -5.22 0.20
C MET A 159 -12.20 -4.81 -0.41
N LYS A 160 -12.69 -3.62 -0.12
CA LYS A 160 -13.93 -3.07 -0.68
C LYS A 160 -13.71 -2.20 -1.93
N LEU A 161 -12.48 -1.88 -2.27
CA LEU A 161 -12.17 -1.06 -3.46
C LEU A 161 -12.51 -1.81 -4.81
#